data_f7350eab19d7ba615c58934f57cf382e
#
_entry.id   f7350eab19d7ba615c58934f57cf382e
#
_cell.length_a   1.000
_cell.length_b   1.000
_cell.length_c   1.000
_cell.angle_alpha   90.00
_cell.angle_beta   90.00
_cell.angle_gamma   90.00
#
_symmetry.space_group_name_H-M   'P 1'
#
loop_
_entity.id
_entity.type
_entity.pdbx_description
1 polymer ?
#
loop_
_entity_poly.entity_id
_entity_poly.type
_entity_poly.pdbx_seq_one_letter_code
_entity_poly.pdbx_strand_id
1 'polypeptide(L)'
;QKDNPQGNASLAGAEFTWKYYAGFYNKDNLPAEATRTWVTKTIAETDSDGSTHYITKFADAYKVSGDSFYMQDGKAVLPLGTLTVEETKAPNGYLLDGAYMQAGDKSEQIKDLYLTQITEDGDLAVLSGSNQFSVSDKVIRGGVKIQKRDLETGDTKPQGSATLKDTAFDIISLNDNAVLVEGKLYKKNEVVKTIRTDIEGIASTSADLLPYGNFRIVESEAPDGYLTDGAKPIDFTITENGKIVDLTDEAHSIYNQIKRGDIEGVKIGAGTHKRLADVPFRITSKTTGENHIVVTDDNGQFSTSSEWASHKHNTNAGKTSEDGVWFGTSEPDDSKGALPYDTYIIEEMRCDSNKGFELIPPFEIVVSRN
;
A
#
# COMPACT_ATOMS: atom_id res chain seq x y z
N GLN A 1 8.45 -30.01 -9.14
CA GLN A 1 7.35 -29.44 -9.90
C GLN A 1 6.65 -28.40 -9.03
N LYS A 2 6.68 -27.13 -9.40
CA LYS A 2 5.81 -26.11 -8.85
C LYS A 2 4.94 -25.56 -9.93
N ASP A 3 3.66 -25.58 -9.65
CA ASP A 3 2.66 -25.44 -10.69
C ASP A 3 2.09 -24.03 -10.74
N ASN A 4 2.29 -23.20 -9.69
CA ASN A 4 1.69 -21.87 -9.62
C ASN A 4 2.66 -20.82 -9.08
N PRO A 5 3.19 -19.93 -9.93
CA PRO A 5 3.90 -18.74 -9.48
C PRO A 5 2.98 -17.82 -8.69
N GLN A 6 3.53 -17.01 -7.79
CA GLN A 6 2.78 -16.00 -7.04
C GLN A 6 2.97 -14.61 -7.66
N GLY A 7 1.90 -13.82 -7.68
CA GLY A 7 1.97 -12.43 -8.10
C GLY A 7 2.56 -12.26 -9.50
N ASN A 8 3.61 -11.49 -9.62
CA ASN A 8 4.39 -11.32 -10.85
C ASN A 8 5.66 -12.17 -10.89
N ALA A 9 5.88 -13.03 -9.91
CA ALA A 9 7.01 -13.94 -9.92
C ALA A 9 6.87 -14.97 -11.04
N SER A 10 7.98 -15.49 -11.53
CA SER A 10 8.02 -16.51 -12.57
C SER A 10 8.81 -17.70 -12.08
N LEU A 11 8.36 -18.91 -12.38
CA LEU A 11 9.13 -20.14 -12.13
C LEU A 11 10.02 -20.52 -13.33
N ALA A 12 9.94 -19.79 -14.44
CA ALA A 12 10.85 -19.91 -15.57
C ALA A 12 12.15 -19.15 -15.31
N GLY A 13 13.27 -19.69 -15.79
CA GLY A 13 14.58 -19.06 -15.72
C GLY A 13 15.38 -19.37 -14.45
N ALA A 14 14.93 -20.28 -13.59
CA ALA A 14 15.77 -20.86 -12.56
C ALA A 14 16.94 -21.62 -13.22
N GLU A 15 18.16 -21.40 -12.76
CA GLU A 15 19.33 -22.05 -13.35
C GLU A 15 19.89 -23.14 -12.41
N PHE A 16 20.18 -24.29 -13.00
CA PHE A 16 20.70 -25.45 -12.33
C PHE A 16 22.06 -25.79 -12.89
N THR A 17 23.07 -25.91 -12.02
CA THR A 17 24.40 -26.39 -12.37
C THR A 17 24.48 -27.90 -12.12
N TRP A 18 24.77 -28.63 -13.17
CA TRP A 18 24.94 -30.07 -13.19
C TRP A 18 26.41 -30.41 -13.36
N LYS A 19 26.92 -31.29 -12.52
CA LYS A 19 28.29 -31.77 -12.62
C LYS A 19 28.30 -33.28 -12.70
N TYR A 20 28.95 -33.81 -13.75
CA TYR A 20 29.15 -35.25 -13.93
C TYR A 20 30.61 -35.59 -13.61
N TYR A 21 30.79 -36.69 -12.90
CA TYR A 21 32.07 -37.28 -12.52
C TYR A 21 32.14 -38.73 -13.03
N ALA A 22 33.19 -39.04 -13.80
CA ALA A 22 33.47 -40.38 -14.32
C ALA A 22 33.98 -41.29 -13.18
N GLY A 23 33.06 -41.88 -12.44
CA GLY A 23 33.30 -42.69 -11.26
C GLY A 23 32.18 -42.58 -10.24
N PHE A 24 32.20 -43.44 -9.24
CA PHE A 24 31.18 -43.48 -8.18
C PHE A 24 31.69 -42.84 -6.92
N TYR A 25 31.09 -41.71 -6.58
CA TYR A 25 31.48 -40.86 -5.46
C TYR A 25 30.28 -40.58 -4.56
N ASN A 26 30.54 -40.24 -3.31
CA ASN A 26 29.58 -39.66 -2.38
C ASN A 26 29.96 -38.18 -2.12
N LYS A 27 29.17 -37.44 -1.33
CA LYS A 27 29.39 -36.02 -1.05
C LYS A 27 30.77 -35.75 -0.42
N ASP A 28 31.30 -36.67 0.38
CA ASP A 28 32.51 -36.44 1.15
C ASP A 28 33.79 -36.66 0.33
N ASN A 29 33.69 -37.36 -0.80
CA ASN A 29 34.83 -37.73 -1.64
C ASN A 29 34.71 -37.32 -3.10
N LEU A 30 33.87 -36.34 -3.41
CA LEU A 30 33.77 -35.77 -4.75
C LEU A 30 35.12 -35.17 -5.19
N PRO A 31 35.58 -35.44 -6.42
CA PRO A 31 36.73 -34.77 -6.99
C PRO A 31 36.53 -33.25 -7.05
N ALA A 32 37.63 -32.50 -6.91
CA ALA A 32 37.55 -31.04 -6.99
C ALA A 32 37.08 -30.54 -8.36
N GLU A 33 37.40 -31.28 -9.43
CA GLU A 33 36.96 -30.94 -10.80
C GLU A 33 36.02 -32.01 -11.33
N ALA A 34 34.93 -31.56 -11.92
CA ALA A 34 33.97 -32.42 -12.62
C ALA A 34 34.51 -32.83 -14.00
N THR A 35 34.13 -34.00 -14.49
CA THR A 35 34.44 -34.45 -15.86
C THR A 35 33.72 -33.60 -16.89
N ARG A 36 32.49 -33.19 -16.62
CA ARG A 36 31.70 -32.23 -17.40
C ARG A 36 30.79 -31.41 -16.49
N THR A 37 30.52 -30.19 -16.94
CA THR A 37 29.61 -29.27 -16.25
C THR A 37 28.63 -28.66 -17.25
N TRP A 38 27.38 -28.58 -16.87
CA TRP A 38 26.32 -27.91 -17.63
C TRP A 38 25.52 -26.97 -16.73
N VAL A 39 25.05 -25.88 -17.31
CA VAL A 39 24.03 -25.04 -16.69
C VAL A 39 22.78 -25.10 -17.57
N THR A 40 21.67 -25.49 -16.97
CA THR A 40 20.36 -25.51 -17.63
C THR A 40 19.38 -24.62 -16.89
N LYS A 41 18.32 -24.18 -17.55
CA LYS A 41 17.27 -23.33 -16.96
C LYS A 41 15.90 -23.97 -17.05
N THR A 42 15.00 -23.57 -16.14
CA THR A 42 13.59 -23.94 -16.24
C THR A 42 12.89 -23.19 -17.38
N ILE A 43 12.03 -23.91 -18.09
CA ILE A 43 11.14 -23.37 -19.12
C ILE A 43 9.71 -23.86 -18.81
N ALA A 44 8.71 -23.04 -19.16
CA ALA A 44 7.31 -23.44 -19.06
C ALA A 44 6.98 -24.44 -20.16
N GLU A 45 6.46 -25.60 -19.79
CA GLU A 45 5.85 -26.59 -20.71
C GLU A 45 4.38 -26.76 -20.35
N THR A 46 3.51 -26.78 -21.35
CA THR A 46 2.07 -26.96 -21.15
C THR A 46 1.67 -28.35 -21.67
N ASP A 47 1.07 -29.12 -20.79
CA ASP A 47 0.57 -30.45 -21.12
C ASP A 47 -0.71 -30.41 -21.97
N SER A 48 -1.12 -31.55 -22.48
CA SER A 48 -2.31 -31.69 -23.32
C SER A 48 -3.63 -31.35 -22.60
N ASP A 49 -3.64 -31.39 -21.26
CA ASP A 49 -4.76 -30.99 -20.40
C ASP A 49 -4.78 -29.48 -20.07
N GLY A 50 -3.79 -28.72 -20.57
CA GLY A 50 -3.63 -27.31 -20.30
C GLY A 50 -2.84 -26.97 -19.03
N SER A 51 -2.35 -27.94 -18.28
CA SER A 51 -1.50 -27.72 -17.10
C SER A 51 -0.12 -27.21 -17.51
N THR A 52 0.39 -26.20 -16.85
CA THR A 52 1.73 -25.65 -17.10
C THR A 52 2.69 -26.09 -16.02
N HIS A 53 3.83 -26.64 -16.43
CA HIS A 53 4.92 -27.08 -15.58
C HIS A 53 6.19 -26.33 -15.92
N TYR A 54 7.00 -26.06 -14.92
CA TYR A 54 8.29 -25.39 -15.10
C TYR A 54 9.38 -26.42 -14.87
N ILE A 55 9.99 -26.87 -15.94
CA ILE A 55 10.95 -27.98 -15.91
C ILE A 55 12.27 -27.60 -16.57
N THR A 56 13.33 -28.35 -16.24
CA THR A 56 14.61 -28.33 -16.92
C THR A 56 15.03 -29.77 -17.27
N LYS A 57 15.76 -29.92 -18.35
CA LYS A 57 16.26 -31.20 -18.82
C LYS A 57 17.50 -31.03 -19.71
N PHE A 58 18.21 -32.12 -19.98
CA PHE A 58 19.35 -32.11 -20.90
C PHE A 58 18.87 -32.07 -22.34
N ALA A 59 18.66 -30.87 -22.85
CA ALA A 59 18.36 -30.58 -24.24
C ALA A 59 18.79 -29.13 -24.55
N ASP A 60 19.12 -28.84 -25.80
CA ASP A 60 19.66 -27.52 -26.19
C ASP A 60 18.75 -26.36 -25.83
N ALA A 61 17.43 -26.54 -25.89
CA ALA A 61 16.46 -25.51 -25.53
C ALA A 61 16.57 -25.05 -24.05
N TYR A 62 17.05 -25.90 -23.17
CA TYR A 62 17.20 -25.63 -21.72
C TYR A 62 18.61 -25.21 -21.35
N LYS A 63 19.60 -25.45 -22.21
CA LYS A 63 21.00 -25.20 -21.95
C LYS A 63 21.28 -23.68 -21.91
N VAL A 64 21.95 -23.24 -20.88
CA VAL A 64 22.46 -21.88 -20.72
C VAL A 64 23.95 -21.84 -21.08
N SER A 65 24.73 -22.79 -20.56
CA SER A 65 26.19 -22.82 -20.79
C SER A 65 26.78 -24.20 -20.45
N GLY A 66 28.08 -24.35 -20.63
CA GLY A 66 28.84 -25.54 -20.24
C GLY A 66 29.19 -26.47 -21.43
N ASP A 67 29.63 -27.67 -21.09
CA ASP A 67 30.13 -28.68 -22.03
C ASP A 67 29.07 -29.22 -23.00
N SER A 68 29.47 -29.88 -24.06
CA SER A 68 28.56 -30.61 -24.93
C SER A 68 27.90 -31.75 -24.18
N PHE A 69 26.63 -32.03 -24.43
CA PHE A 69 25.98 -33.22 -23.90
C PHE A 69 26.64 -34.50 -24.49
N TYR A 70 26.63 -35.57 -23.69
CA TYR A 70 26.88 -36.89 -24.27
C TYR A 70 25.65 -37.28 -25.11
N MET A 71 25.86 -37.77 -26.30
CA MET A 71 24.78 -38.07 -27.24
C MET A 71 24.83 -39.52 -27.66
N GLN A 72 23.69 -40.20 -27.66
CA GLN A 72 23.48 -41.52 -28.23
C GLN A 72 22.16 -41.53 -29.01
N ASP A 73 22.19 -41.92 -30.26
CA ASP A 73 21.01 -41.96 -31.15
C ASP A 73 20.23 -40.62 -31.22
N GLY A 74 20.92 -39.49 -31.17
CA GLY A 74 20.34 -38.15 -31.19
C GLY A 74 19.70 -37.69 -29.86
N LYS A 75 19.84 -38.46 -28.79
CA LYS A 75 19.35 -38.10 -27.44
C LYS A 75 20.53 -37.83 -26.52
N ALA A 76 20.33 -36.87 -25.61
CA ALA A 76 21.28 -36.61 -24.54
C ALA A 76 21.23 -37.77 -23.53
N VAL A 77 22.41 -38.29 -23.21
CA VAL A 77 22.60 -39.44 -22.28
C VAL A 77 23.67 -39.08 -21.25
N LEU A 78 23.69 -39.80 -20.14
CA LEU A 78 24.73 -39.72 -19.13
C LEU A 78 25.42 -41.08 -19.04
N PRO A 79 26.76 -41.13 -19.11
CA PRO A 79 27.49 -42.38 -18.83
C PRO A 79 27.33 -42.82 -17.37
N LEU A 80 27.72 -44.07 -17.07
CA LEU A 80 27.80 -44.54 -15.69
C LEU A 80 28.75 -43.66 -14.88
N GLY A 81 28.31 -43.27 -13.66
CA GLY A 81 29.09 -42.40 -12.81
C GLY A 81 28.23 -41.63 -11.81
N THR A 82 28.75 -40.51 -11.33
CA THR A 82 28.08 -39.69 -10.33
C THR A 82 27.63 -38.40 -10.98
N LEU A 83 26.39 -37.99 -10.72
CA LEU A 83 25.80 -36.73 -11.12
C LEU A 83 25.42 -35.93 -9.89
N THR A 84 25.79 -34.63 -9.89
CA THR A 84 25.30 -33.69 -8.91
C THR A 84 24.48 -32.60 -9.58
N VAL A 85 23.51 -32.05 -8.86
CA VAL A 85 22.73 -30.88 -9.28
C VAL A 85 22.54 -29.91 -8.12
N GLU A 86 22.67 -28.65 -8.43
CA GLU A 86 22.51 -27.52 -7.50
C GLU A 86 21.77 -26.42 -8.23
N GLU A 87 20.78 -25.81 -7.57
CA GLU A 87 20.21 -24.57 -8.08
C GLU A 87 21.17 -23.43 -7.80
N THR A 88 21.63 -22.75 -8.83
CA THR A 88 22.65 -21.70 -8.75
C THR A 88 22.09 -20.31 -9.00
N LYS A 89 20.84 -20.22 -9.46
CA LYS A 89 20.13 -18.96 -9.64
C LYS A 89 18.62 -19.18 -9.52
N ALA A 90 18.01 -18.49 -8.55
CA ALA A 90 16.56 -18.51 -8.41
C ALA A 90 15.87 -17.81 -9.59
N PRO A 91 14.63 -18.19 -9.90
CA PRO A 91 13.85 -17.53 -10.92
C PRO A 91 13.38 -16.14 -10.42
N ASN A 92 12.92 -15.32 -11.35
CA ASN A 92 12.52 -13.95 -11.04
C ASN A 92 11.40 -13.89 -10.00
N GLY A 93 11.61 -13.09 -8.94
CA GLY A 93 10.67 -12.92 -7.84
C GLY A 93 10.84 -13.92 -6.70
N TYR A 94 11.85 -14.79 -6.77
CA TYR A 94 12.17 -15.78 -5.74
C TYR A 94 13.58 -15.58 -5.18
N LEU A 95 13.82 -16.20 -4.03
CA LEU A 95 15.10 -16.20 -3.32
C LEU A 95 15.73 -17.57 -3.41
N LEU A 96 17.02 -17.60 -3.77
CA LEU A 96 17.84 -18.83 -3.70
C LEU A 96 18.11 -19.23 -2.24
N ASP A 97 18.24 -18.24 -1.36
CA ASP A 97 18.43 -18.49 0.07
C ASP A 97 17.19 -19.11 0.71
N GLY A 98 17.38 -20.31 1.25
CA GLY A 98 16.30 -21.12 1.81
C GLY A 98 15.51 -21.93 0.78
N ALA A 99 15.97 -22.00 -0.48
CA ALA A 99 15.53 -23.00 -1.43
C ALA A 99 15.83 -24.42 -0.92
N TYR A 100 14.98 -25.37 -1.30
CA TYR A 100 15.22 -26.77 -0.99
C TYR A 100 14.79 -27.67 -2.15
N MET A 101 15.49 -28.78 -2.27
CA MET A 101 15.21 -29.84 -3.24
C MET A 101 14.61 -31.06 -2.54
N GLN A 102 13.67 -31.72 -3.20
CA GLN A 102 13.05 -32.96 -2.73
C GLN A 102 13.08 -33.99 -3.84
N ALA A 103 13.55 -35.17 -3.55
CA ALA A 103 13.61 -36.29 -4.50
C ALA A 103 12.66 -37.40 -4.04
N GLY A 104 11.67 -37.74 -4.89
CA GLY A 104 10.69 -38.81 -4.63
C GLY A 104 9.87 -38.56 -3.37
N ASP A 105 9.46 -39.68 -2.72
CA ASP A 105 8.63 -39.65 -1.50
C ASP A 105 9.44 -39.32 -0.22
N LYS A 106 10.72 -38.98 -0.34
CA LYS A 106 11.56 -38.66 0.81
C LYS A 106 11.15 -37.29 1.35
N SER A 107 10.78 -37.24 2.62
CA SER A 107 10.48 -36.01 3.35
C SER A 107 11.72 -35.15 3.64
N GLU A 108 12.89 -35.62 3.27
CA GLU A 108 14.16 -34.98 3.54
C GLU A 108 14.41 -33.82 2.55
N GLN A 109 14.49 -32.61 3.08
CA GLN A 109 14.82 -31.41 2.30
C GLN A 109 16.32 -31.31 2.11
N ILE A 110 16.77 -31.32 0.86
CA ILE A 110 18.16 -31.17 0.48
C ILE A 110 18.40 -29.70 0.17
N LYS A 111 19.19 -29.01 1.01
CA LYS A 111 19.35 -27.55 0.90
C LYS A 111 20.40 -27.10 -0.11
N ASP A 112 21.41 -27.94 -0.39
CA ASP A 112 22.57 -27.49 -1.15
C ASP A 112 22.75 -28.26 -2.45
N LEU A 113 23.25 -29.47 -2.36
CA LEU A 113 23.65 -30.27 -3.49
C LEU A 113 22.93 -31.61 -3.47
N TYR A 114 22.19 -31.90 -4.52
CA TYR A 114 21.68 -33.26 -4.76
C TYR A 114 22.71 -34.10 -5.50
N LEU A 115 22.92 -35.35 -5.04
CA LEU A 115 23.85 -36.29 -5.65
C LEU A 115 23.12 -37.60 -5.95
N THR A 116 23.29 -38.08 -7.15
CA THR A 116 22.83 -39.43 -7.57
C THR A 116 23.93 -40.18 -8.33
N GLN A 117 23.87 -41.49 -8.31
CA GLN A 117 24.75 -42.36 -9.08
C GLN A 117 23.96 -43.04 -10.18
N ILE A 118 24.55 -43.07 -11.37
CA ILE A 118 24.04 -43.78 -12.54
C ILE A 118 24.79 -45.11 -12.58
N THR A 119 24.15 -46.21 -12.18
CA THR A 119 24.81 -47.50 -11.92
C THR A 119 24.47 -48.56 -12.95
N GLU A 120 23.42 -48.40 -13.75
CA GLU A 120 22.95 -49.37 -14.71
C GLU A 120 22.68 -48.70 -16.08
N ASP A 121 22.83 -49.51 -17.14
CA ASP A 121 22.48 -49.09 -18.51
C ASP A 121 20.96 -48.94 -18.65
N GLY A 122 20.52 -47.81 -19.18
CA GLY A 122 19.09 -47.51 -19.30
C GLY A 122 18.44 -46.97 -18.02
N ASP A 123 19.21 -46.77 -16.96
CA ASP A 123 18.75 -46.12 -15.76
C ASP A 123 18.36 -44.65 -16.10
N LEU A 124 17.10 -44.34 -15.91
CA LEU A 124 16.68 -42.95 -15.85
C LEU A 124 17.17 -42.37 -14.52
N ALA A 125 18.38 -41.84 -14.57
CA ALA A 125 18.93 -41.13 -13.42
C ALA A 125 18.12 -39.93 -13.13
N VAL A 126 16.92 -40.12 -12.74
CA VAL A 126 16.06 -39.14 -12.31
C VAL A 126 14.73 -39.14 -12.85
N LEU A 127 13.91 -38.96 -12.04
CA LEU A 127 13.18 -37.76 -11.77
C LEU A 127 11.83 -37.71 -12.50
N SER A 128 11.38 -38.87 -12.99
CA SER A 128 10.00 -39.09 -13.43
C SER A 128 9.37 -40.23 -12.61
N GLY A 129 8.09 -40.14 -12.32
CA GLY A 129 7.37 -41.12 -11.49
C GLY A 129 7.67 -40.95 -9.99
N SER A 130 7.84 -42.06 -9.24
CA SER A 130 8.11 -42.03 -7.80
C SER A 130 9.44 -41.37 -7.40
N ASN A 131 10.30 -41.08 -8.36
CA ASN A 131 11.59 -40.38 -8.17
C ASN A 131 11.55 -38.92 -8.63
N GLN A 132 10.40 -38.31 -8.71
CA GLN A 132 10.27 -36.94 -9.16
C GLN A 132 11.04 -35.98 -8.26
N PHE A 133 11.91 -35.20 -8.88
CA PHE A 133 12.71 -34.15 -8.22
C PHE A 133 11.99 -32.81 -8.33
N SER A 134 11.75 -32.15 -7.22
CA SER A 134 11.14 -30.83 -7.18
C SER A 134 12.02 -29.84 -6.40
N VAL A 135 11.98 -28.60 -6.82
CA VAL A 135 12.69 -27.51 -6.16
C VAL A 135 11.68 -26.47 -5.72
N SER A 136 11.86 -25.95 -4.54
CA SER A 136 10.99 -24.96 -3.92
C SER A 136 11.79 -23.78 -3.45
N ASP A 137 11.43 -22.58 -3.94
CA ASP A 137 12.00 -21.31 -3.54
C ASP A 137 11.04 -20.48 -2.69
N LYS A 138 11.61 -19.60 -1.90
CA LYS A 138 10.81 -18.59 -1.19
C LYS A 138 10.55 -17.41 -2.11
N VAL A 139 9.29 -16.98 -2.20
CA VAL A 139 8.94 -15.76 -2.92
C VAL A 139 9.52 -14.54 -2.17
N ILE A 140 10.05 -13.57 -2.91
CA ILE A 140 10.43 -12.26 -2.38
C ILE A 140 9.21 -11.61 -1.72
N ARG A 141 9.40 -11.02 -0.55
CA ARG A 141 8.35 -10.31 0.17
C ARG A 141 8.83 -8.94 0.63
N GLY A 142 7.90 -7.99 0.63
CA GLY A 142 8.13 -6.63 1.08
C GLY A 142 6.92 -6.06 1.79
N GLY A 143 7.01 -4.79 2.10
CA GLY A 143 5.92 -4.02 2.72
C GLY A 143 5.71 -2.68 2.03
N VAL A 144 4.76 -1.91 2.54
CA VAL A 144 4.45 -0.55 2.08
C VAL A 144 4.18 0.36 3.26
N LYS A 145 4.53 1.64 3.12
CA LYS A 145 4.26 2.71 4.08
C LYS A 145 3.68 3.90 3.34
N ILE A 146 2.60 4.48 3.86
CA ILE A 146 1.85 5.57 3.23
C ILE A 146 1.56 6.68 4.23
N GLN A 147 1.45 7.93 3.75
CA GLN A 147 1.13 9.13 4.51
C GLN A 147 -0.21 9.72 4.09
N LYS A 148 -1.03 10.05 5.08
CA LYS A 148 -2.25 10.85 4.92
C LYS A 148 -1.95 12.34 5.11
N ARG A 149 -2.53 13.20 4.27
CA ARG A 149 -2.36 14.67 4.33
C ARG A 149 -3.68 15.41 4.20
N ASP A 150 -3.71 16.61 4.74
CA ASP A 150 -4.77 17.59 4.50
C ASP A 150 -4.64 18.18 3.08
N LEU A 151 -5.74 18.23 2.33
CA LEU A 151 -5.71 18.71 0.93
C LEU A 151 -5.54 20.24 0.84
N GLU A 152 -6.08 20.99 1.80
CA GLU A 152 -6.02 22.45 1.75
C GLU A 152 -4.66 23.00 2.12
N THR A 153 -4.03 22.42 3.12
CA THR A 153 -2.72 22.87 3.62
C THR A 153 -1.55 22.14 3.01
N GLY A 154 -1.78 20.92 2.49
CA GLY A 154 -0.72 20.00 2.06
C GLY A 154 0.04 19.37 3.22
N ASP A 155 -0.33 19.67 4.47
CA ASP A 155 0.41 19.28 5.68
C ASP A 155 0.00 17.86 6.16
N THR A 156 0.84 17.28 6.99
CA THR A 156 0.57 16.07 7.77
C THR A 156 -0.16 16.37 9.09
N LYS A 157 -0.50 17.63 9.35
CA LYS A 157 -1.28 18.07 10.50
C LYS A 157 -2.73 18.30 10.10
N PRO A 158 -3.70 17.78 10.88
CA PRO A 158 -5.11 18.06 10.63
C PRO A 158 -5.46 19.51 11.04
N GLN A 159 -6.57 20.02 10.49
CA GLN A 159 -7.14 21.31 10.86
C GLN A 159 -8.24 21.15 11.92
N GLY A 160 -8.46 22.18 12.75
CA GLY A 160 -9.49 22.17 13.79
C GLY A 160 -9.40 20.98 14.73
N SER A 161 -10.52 20.34 15.01
CA SER A 161 -10.60 19.11 15.83
C SER A 161 -10.58 17.82 14.99
N ALA A 162 -10.35 17.92 13.67
CA ALA A 162 -10.22 16.75 12.80
C ALA A 162 -8.96 15.93 13.13
N THR A 163 -8.89 14.73 12.61
CA THR A 163 -7.75 13.82 12.80
C THR A 163 -7.38 13.16 11.48
N LEU A 164 -6.11 12.78 11.31
CA LEU A 164 -5.65 11.91 10.22
C LEU A 164 -5.52 10.45 10.66
N LYS A 165 -5.80 10.18 11.94
CA LYS A 165 -5.77 8.84 12.53
C LYS A 165 -6.97 8.02 12.06
N ASP A 166 -6.78 6.70 12.05
CA ASP A 166 -7.81 5.68 11.73
C ASP A 166 -8.37 5.73 10.30
N THR A 167 -7.72 6.47 9.39
CA THR A 167 -8.00 6.32 7.95
C THR A 167 -7.75 4.89 7.53
N ALA A 168 -8.73 4.25 6.89
CA ALA A 168 -8.57 2.89 6.40
C ALA A 168 -8.14 2.87 4.94
N PHE A 169 -7.13 2.05 4.64
CA PHE A 169 -6.62 1.80 3.30
C PHE A 169 -6.67 0.33 2.97
N ASP A 170 -7.30 0.00 1.86
CA ASP A 170 -7.32 -1.34 1.30
C ASP A 170 -6.17 -1.52 0.32
N ILE A 171 -5.39 -2.58 0.53
CA ILE A 171 -4.35 -3.02 -0.39
C ILE A 171 -4.96 -4.09 -1.29
N ILE A 172 -4.98 -3.84 -2.59
CA ILE A 172 -5.62 -4.68 -3.60
C ILE A 172 -4.54 -5.32 -4.47
N SER A 173 -4.65 -6.62 -4.74
CA SER A 173 -3.77 -7.32 -5.67
C SER A 173 -4.10 -6.94 -7.12
N LEU A 174 -3.09 -6.51 -7.90
CA LEU A 174 -3.20 -6.29 -9.34
C LEU A 174 -2.59 -7.44 -10.16
N ASN A 175 -2.20 -8.53 -9.49
CA ASN A 175 -1.46 -9.63 -10.10
C ASN A 175 -2.38 -10.63 -10.79
N ASP A 176 -1.95 -11.17 -11.93
CA ASP A 176 -2.69 -12.22 -12.63
C ASP A 176 -2.64 -13.57 -11.89
N ASN A 177 -1.52 -13.87 -11.23
CA ASN A 177 -1.43 -15.03 -10.36
C ASN A 177 -1.92 -14.68 -8.94
N ALA A 178 -2.52 -15.66 -8.27
CA ALA A 178 -2.92 -15.51 -6.88
C ALA A 178 -1.70 -15.22 -5.98
N VAL A 179 -1.93 -14.46 -4.92
CA VAL A 179 -0.91 -14.11 -3.92
C VAL A 179 -1.27 -14.70 -2.57
N LEU A 180 -0.28 -15.27 -1.88
CA LEU A 180 -0.46 -15.78 -0.52
C LEU A 180 -0.09 -14.70 0.48
N VAL A 181 -1.07 -14.23 1.26
CA VAL A 181 -0.88 -13.23 2.32
C VAL A 181 -1.49 -13.78 3.61
N GLU A 182 -0.71 -13.83 4.69
CA GLU A 182 -1.15 -14.34 6.00
C GLU A 182 -1.87 -15.71 5.93
N GLY A 183 -1.35 -16.62 5.09
CA GLY A 183 -1.89 -17.99 4.94
C GLY A 183 -3.13 -18.13 4.05
N LYS A 184 -3.63 -17.04 3.45
CA LYS A 184 -4.77 -17.03 2.55
C LYS A 184 -4.37 -16.62 1.14
N LEU A 185 -4.94 -17.29 0.14
CA LEU A 185 -4.76 -16.95 -1.27
C LEU A 185 -5.78 -15.90 -1.70
N TYR A 186 -5.28 -14.87 -2.39
CA TYR A 186 -6.07 -13.78 -2.95
C TYR A 186 -5.85 -13.69 -4.46
N LYS A 187 -6.93 -13.51 -5.20
CA LYS A 187 -6.94 -13.33 -6.65
C LYS A 187 -6.76 -11.86 -7.02
N LYS A 188 -6.59 -11.59 -8.31
CA LYS A 188 -6.59 -10.24 -8.86
C LYS A 188 -7.86 -9.46 -8.45
N ASN A 189 -7.67 -8.20 -8.09
CA ASN A 189 -8.69 -7.26 -7.60
C ASN A 189 -9.31 -7.60 -6.22
N GLU A 190 -8.79 -8.59 -5.50
CA GLU A 190 -9.19 -8.82 -4.12
C GLU A 190 -8.36 -7.98 -3.15
N VAL A 191 -9.00 -7.54 -2.07
CA VAL A 191 -8.34 -6.85 -0.95
C VAL A 191 -7.53 -7.87 -0.17
N VAL A 192 -6.21 -7.71 -0.17
CA VAL A 192 -5.27 -8.61 0.52
C VAL A 192 -5.03 -8.22 1.98
N LYS A 193 -5.16 -6.92 2.28
CA LYS A 193 -4.99 -6.36 3.62
C LYS A 193 -5.66 -5.00 3.70
N THR A 194 -6.26 -4.68 4.85
CA THR A 194 -6.64 -3.32 5.23
C THR A 194 -5.69 -2.84 6.32
N ILE A 195 -5.14 -1.64 6.15
CA ILE A 195 -4.26 -0.97 7.12
C ILE A 195 -4.89 0.34 7.56
N ARG A 196 -4.54 0.82 8.76
CA ARG A 196 -5.06 2.07 9.31
C ARG A 196 -3.92 3.01 9.72
N THR A 197 -4.17 4.30 9.58
CA THR A 197 -3.21 5.33 10.00
C THR A 197 -3.16 5.48 11.51
N ASP A 198 -1.97 5.78 12.00
CA ASP A 198 -1.71 6.22 13.37
C ASP A 198 -2.05 7.71 13.57
N ILE A 199 -1.68 8.26 14.73
CA ILE A 199 -1.93 9.67 15.08
C ILE A 199 -1.17 10.66 14.17
N GLU A 200 -0.07 10.22 13.54
CA GLU A 200 0.73 11.02 12.60
C GLU A 200 0.22 10.89 11.15
N GLY A 201 -0.86 10.13 10.96
CA GLY A 201 -1.44 9.88 9.64
C GLY A 201 -0.63 8.89 8.81
N ILE A 202 0.17 8.02 9.45
CA ILE A 202 0.99 7.01 8.79
C ILE A 202 0.33 5.64 8.92
N ALA A 203 0.23 4.92 7.80
CA ALA A 203 -0.11 3.50 7.79
C ALA A 203 0.99 2.68 7.15
N SER A 204 1.30 1.52 7.70
CA SER A 204 2.34 0.64 7.17
C SER A 204 2.03 -0.84 7.38
N THR A 205 2.63 -1.68 6.55
CA THR A 205 2.67 -3.13 6.75
C THR A 205 4.03 -3.55 7.31
N SER A 206 4.15 -4.83 7.71
CA SER A 206 5.46 -5.43 7.91
C SER A 206 6.23 -5.57 6.58
N ALA A 207 7.56 -5.67 6.66
CA ALA A 207 8.43 -5.77 5.48
C ALA A 207 8.40 -7.15 4.79
N ASP A 208 7.58 -8.07 5.26
CA ASP A 208 7.45 -9.45 4.75
C ASP A 208 6.00 -9.84 4.41
N LEU A 209 5.08 -8.86 4.42
CA LEU A 209 3.66 -9.15 4.23
C LEU A 209 3.32 -9.51 2.78
N LEU A 210 3.74 -8.66 1.82
CA LEU A 210 3.29 -8.73 0.43
C LEU A 210 4.30 -9.47 -0.44
N PRO A 211 3.88 -10.45 -1.25
CA PRO A 211 4.79 -11.13 -2.17
C PRO A 211 5.18 -10.24 -3.35
N TYR A 212 6.21 -10.65 -4.07
CA TYR A 212 6.66 -10.01 -5.31
C TYR A 212 5.50 -9.79 -6.27
N GLY A 213 5.26 -8.54 -6.67
CA GLY A 213 4.14 -8.21 -7.56
C GLY A 213 3.65 -6.77 -7.44
N ASN A 214 2.53 -6.51 -8.09
CA ASN A 214 1.89 -5.21 -8.21
C ASN A 214 0.66 -5.11 -7.32
N PHE A 215 0.52 -3.98 -6.66
CA PHE A 215 -0.58 -3.71 -5.73
C PHE A 215 -1.09 -2.29 -5.89
N ARG A 216 -2.31 -2.06 -5.43
CA ARG A 216 -2.97 -0.75 -5.37
C ARG A 216 -3.43 -0.47 -3.96
N ILE A 217 -3.20 0.76 -3.49
CA ILE A 217 -3.79 1.28 -2.26
C ILE A 217 -4.99 2.15 -2.61
N VAL A 218 -6.11 1.90 -1.94
CA VAL A 218 -7.35 2.67 -2.06
C VAL A 218 -7.82 3.05 -0.67
N GLU A 219 -8.17 4.32 -0.46
CA GLU A 219 -8.84 4.72 0.77
C GLU A 219 -10.25 4.14 0.81
N SER A 220 -10.55 3.37 1.84
CA SER A 220 -11.87 2.75 2.05
C SER A 220 -12.69 3.46 3.14
N GLU A 221 -12.04 4.22 4.02
CA GLU A 221 -12.70 4.99 5.07
C GLU A 221 -11.89 6.27 5.36
N ALA A 222 -12.54 7.44 5.24
CA ALA A 222 -11.91 8.70 5.58
C ALA A 222 -11.79 8.88 7.11
N PRO A 223 -10.81 9.66 7.59
CA PRO A 223 -10.70 9.95 9.02
C PRO A 223 -11.75 10.98 9.45
N ASP A 224 -11.96 11.05 10.76
CA ASP A 224 -12.90 12.01 11.35
C ASP A 224 -12.58 13.46 10.95
N GLY A 225 -13.62 14.15 10.49
CA GLY A 225 -13.53 15.54 10.06
C GLY A 225 -13.17 15.74 8.58
N TYR A 226 -12.91 14.67 7.84
CA TYR A 226 -12.56 14.72 6.42
C TYR A 226 -13.61 14.08 5.51
N LEU A 227 -13.56 14.44 4.24
CA LEU A 227 -14.35 13.85 3.16
C LEU A 227 -13.50 12.80 2.44
N THR A 228 -14.15 11.80 1.85
CA THR A 228 -13.47 10.82 0.97
C THR A 228 -13.11 11.41 -0.39
N ASP A 229 -13.71 12.53 -0.75
CA ASP A 229 -13.49 13.19 -2.04
C ASP A 229 -12.04 13.65 -2.18
N GLY A 230 -11.45 13.35 -3.33
CA GLY A 230 -10.07 13.72 -3.67
C GLY A 230 -9.02 12.66 -3.38
N ALA A 231 -9.35 11.60 -2.63
CA ALA A 231 -8.44 10.48 -2.41
C ALA A 231 -8.20 9.70 -3.73
N LYS A 232 -6.96 9.68 -4.20
CA LYS A 232 -6.58 8.98 -5.43
C LYS A 232 -5.91 7.66 -5.09
N PRO A 233 -6.26 6.56 -5.79
CA PRO A 233 -5.54 5.30 -5.65
C PRO A 233 -4.07 5.44 -6.04
N ILE A 234 -3.20 4.66 -5.38
CA ILE A 234 -1.75 4.62 -5.65
C ILE A 234 -1.34 3.19 -5.96
N ASP A 235 -0.68 3.01 -7.09
CA ASP A 235 -0.09 1.74 -7.49
C ASP A 235 1.37 1.67 -7.04
N PHE A 236 1.79 0.49 -6.58
CA PHE A 236 3.16 0.22 -6.18
C PHE A 236 3.54 -1.22 -6.46
N THR A 237 4.84 -1.51 -6.44
CA THR A 237 5.39 -2.82 -6.76
C THR A 237 6.35 -3.29 -5.67
N ILE A 238 6.25 -4.56 -5.30
CA ILE A 238 7.20 -5.26 -4.43
C ILE A 238 8.20 -5.98 -5.32
N THR A 239 9.48 -5.61 -5.21
CA THR A 239 10.59 -6.18 -6.01
C THR A 239 11.79 -6.61 -5.18
N GLU A 240 11.92 -6.12 -3.94
CA GLU A 240 13.07 -6.37 -3.08
C GLU A 240 12.64 -7.03 -1.76
N ASN A 241 13.37 -8.07 -1.37
CA ASN A 241 13.06 -8.82 -0.15
C ASN A 241 13.36 -8.01 1.12
N GLY A 242 12.40 -8.01 2.04
CA GLY A 242 12.53 -7.34 3.34
C GLY A 242 12.47 -5.82 3.27
N LYS A 243 12.11 -5.23 2.13
CA LYS A 243 12.05 -3.78 1.94
C LYS A 243 10.64 -3.25 2.06
N ILE A 244 10.51 -2.07 2.66
CA ILE A 244 9.26 -1.31 2.68
C ILE A 244 9.31 -0.27 1.56
N VAL A 245 8.33 -0.31 0.66
CA VAL A 245 8.09 0.75 -0.33
C VAL A 245 7.56 1.96 0.41
N ASP A 246 8.33 3.04 0.42
CA ASP A 246 7.98 4.28 1.12
C ASP A 246 7.24 5.23 0.17
N LEU A 247 5.96 5.48 0.48
CA LEU A 247 5.04 6.36 -0.25
C LEU A 247 4.63 7.56 0.64
N THR A 248 5.52 8.04 1.50
CA THR A 248 5.22 9.12 2.45
C THR A 248 5.55 10.52 1.95
N ASP A 249 6.21 10.63 0.79
CA ASP A 249 6.47 11.93 0.16
C ASP A 249 5.19 12.59 -0.36
N GLU A 250 5.25 13.88 -0.69
CA GLU A 250 4.11 14.66 -1.14
C GLU A 250 3.48 14.13 -2.43
N ALA A 251 4.28 13.59 -3.35
CA ALA A 251 3.80 13.10 -4.64
C ALA A 251 2.99 11.80 -4.52
N HIS A 252 3.28 10.98 -3.49
CA HIS A 252 2.67 9.68 -3.26
C HIS A 252 1.72 9.66 -2.05
N SER A 253 1.59 10.76 -1.31
CA SER A 253 0.65 10.85 -0.19
C SER A 253 -0.81 10.88 -0.65
N ILE A 254 -1.72 10.48 0.22
CA ILE A 254 -3.16 10.53 -0.03
C ILE A 254 -3.76 11.72 0.72
N TYR A 255 -4.51 12.55 -0.01
CA TYR A 255 -5.07 13.80 0.45
C TYR A 255 -6.58 13.73 0.58
N ASN A 256 -7.16 14.31 1.65
CA ASN A 256 -8.59 14.52 1.77
C ASN A 256 -8.92 15.97 2.09
N GLN A 257 -10.10 16.39 1.63
CA GLN A 257 -10.69 17.68 1.95
C GLN A 257 -11.25 17.65 3.36
N ILE A 258 -10.89 18.62 4.19
CA ILE A 258 -11.54 18.83 5.48
C ILE A 258 -13.00 19.24 5.30
N LYS A 259 -13.89 18.75 6.18
CA LYS A 259 -15.28 19.23 6.23
C LYS A 259 -15.30 20.68 6.69
N ARG A 260 -16.06 21.52 6.01
CA ARG A 260 -16.26 22.92 6.35
C ARG A 260 -17.74 23.27 6.37
N GLY A 261 -18.11 24.23 7.16
CA GLY A 261 -19.47 24.74 7.25
C GLY A 261 -19.52 26.22 7.56
N ASP A 262 -20.71 26.76 7.59
CA ASP A 262 -20.99 28.15 7.91
C ASP A 262 -21.92 28.27 9.12
N ILE A 263 -21.90 29.44 9.74
CA ILE A 263 -22.75 29.80 10.88
C ILE A 263 -23.62 30.98 10.49
N GLU A 264 -24.91 30.85 10.78
CA GLU A 264 -25.86 31.94 10.62
C GLU A 264 -26.62 32.19 11.93
N GLY A 265 -26.96 33.44 12.17
CA GLY A 265 -27.68 33.82 13.39
C GLY A 265 -28.50 35.10 13.27
N VAL A 266 -29.40 35.28 14.21
CA VAL A 266 -30.23 36.48 14.33
C VAL A 266 -30.18 36.99 15.78
N LYS A 267 -29.87 38.28 15.99
CA LYS A 267 -29.92 38.91 17.28
C LYS A 267 -31.26 39.63 17.50
N ILE A 268 -31.92 39.26 18.58
CA ILE A 268 -33.21 39.84 19.00
C ILE A 268 -33.09 40.41 20.40
N GLY A 269 -33.62 41.61 20.65
CA GLY A 269 -33.72 42.17 21.98
C GLY A 269 -34.81 41.51 22.81
N ALA A 270 -34.46 40.98 23.98
CA ALA A 270 -35.44 40.37 24.90
C ALA A 270 -36.49 41.42 25.34
N GLY A 271 -37.75 40.96 25.39
CA GLY A 271 -38.90 41.79 25.79
C GLY A 271 -39.40 42.76 24.69
N THR A 272 -38.57 43.16 23.75
CA THR A 272 -39.02 44.03 22.66
C THR A 272 -39.28 43.29 21.34
N HIS A 273 -38.66 42.12 21.20
CA HIS A 273 -38.62 41.30 19.98
C HIS A 273 -38.08 42.05 18.75
N LYS A 274 -37.41 43.21 18.97
CA LYS A 274 -36.76 43.96 17.91
C LYS A 274 -35.44 43.31 17.55
N ARG A 275 -35.19 43.23 16.27
CA ARG A 275 -33.87 42.80 15.76
C ARG A 275 -32.82 43.91 16.03
N LEU A 276 -31.63 43.51 16.45
CA LEU A 276 -30.57 44.43 16.81
C LEU A 276 -29.48 44.41 15.73
N ALA A 277 -29.31 45.54 15.05
CA ALA A 277 -28.23 45.76 14.10
C ALA A 277 -26.91 46.09 14.79
N ASP A 278 -25.80 45.97 14.08
CA ASP A 278 -24.45 46.33 14.49
C ASP A 278 -23.95 45.64 15.78
N VAL A 279 -24.48 44.48 16.10
CA VAL A 279 -24.04 43.69 17.25
C VAL A 279 -22.92 42.74 16.84
N PRO A 280 -21.72 42.87 17.41
CA PRO A 280 -20.61 42.00 17.08
C PRO A 280 -20.68 40.68 17.86
N PHE A 281 -20.35 39.57 17.17
CA PHE A 281 -20.18 38.26 17.73
C PHE A 281 -18.78 37.77 17.40
N ARG A 282 -18.04 37.37 18.45
CA ARG A 282 -16.76 36.66 18.30
C ARG A 282 -17.03 35.20 18.14
N ILE A 283 -16.48 34.60 17.09
CA ILE A 283 -16.47 33.17 16.81
C ILE A 283 -15.05 32.68 17.09
N THR A 284 -14.87 31.78 18.06
CA THR A 284 -13.54 31.32 18.46
C THR A 284 -13.48 29.78 18.30
N SER A 285 -12.50 29.28 17.54
CA SER A 285 -12.19 27.84 17.49
C SER A 285 -11.76 27.35 18.86
N LYS A 286 -12.40 26.32 19.36
CA LYS A 286 -12.07 25.72 20.66
C LYS A 286 -10.74 24.98 20.63
N THR A 287 -10.36 24.45 19.47
CA THR A 287 -9.11 23.68 19.31
C THR A 287 -7.91 24.60 19.09
N THR A 288 -8.02 25.59 18.19
CA THR A 288 -6.87 26.42 17.79
C THR A 288 -6.80 27.76 18.52
N GLY A 289 -7.92 28.24 19.07
CA GLY A 289 -8.04 29.59 19.63
C GLY A 289 -8.15 30.70 18.60
N GLU A 290 -8.10 30.37 17.30
CA GLU A 290 -8.33 31.31 16.21
C GLU A 290 -9.74 31.94 16.35
N ASN A 291 -9.87 33.24 16.13
CA ASN A 291 -11.16 33.88 16.25
C ASN A 291 -11.37 34.96 15.15
N HIS A 292 -12.63 35.11 14.78
CA HIS A 292 -13.09 36.14 13.85
C HIS A 292 -14.37 36.79 14.41
N ILE A 293 -14.65 38.03 14.00
CA ILE A 293 -15.82 38.80 14.44
C ILE A 293 -16.77 38.98 13.26
N VAL A 294 -18.02 38.60 13.47
CA VAL A 294 -19.12 38.90 12.55
C VAL A 294 -20.04 39.93 13.21
N VAL A 295 -20.70 40.77 12.42
CA VAL A 295 -21.56 41.84 12.91
C VAL A 295 -22.95 41.70 12.29
N THR A 296 -24.00 41.85 13.08
CA THR A 296 -25.36 41.79 12.57
C THR A 296 -25.68 42.97 11.62
N ASP A 297 -26.42 42.67 10.56
CA ASP A 297 -26.91 43.67 9.59
C ASP A 297 -28.12 44.47 10.14
N ASP A 298 -28.72 45.28 9.28
CA ASP A 298 -29.91 46.08 9.65
C ASP A 298 -31.11 45.22 10.01
N ASN A 299 -31.13 43.96 9.62
CA ASN A 299 -32.15 42.97 10.01
C ASN A 299 -31.76 42.15 11.23
N GLY A 300 -30.65 42.50 11.91
CA GLY A 300 -30.14 41.77 13.03
C GLY A 300 -29.57 40.39 12.69
N GLN A 301 -29.24 40.12 11.42
CA GLN A 301 -28.74 38.84 10.94
C GLN A 301 -27.23 38.90 10.73
N PHE A 302 -26.56 37.81 10.96
CA PHE A 302 -25.17 37.56 10.56
C PHE A 302 -25.02 36.20 9.92
N SER A 303 -24.03 36.09 9.03
CA SER A 303 -23.64 34.82 8.41
C SER A 303 -22.16 34.82 8.10
N THR A 304 -21.52 33.64 8.15
CA THR A 304 -20.15 33.42 7.64
C THR A 304 -20.16 32.96 6.18
N SER A 305 -21.31 32.68 5.60
CA SER A 305 -21.46 32.18 4.22
C SER A 305 -20.99 33.21 3.19
N SER A 306 -20.32 32.74 2.15
CA SER A 306 -19.90 33.54 0.99
C SER A 306 -21.07 34.17 0.22
N GLU A 307 -22.30 33.70 0.39
CA GLU A 307 -23.52 34.33 -0.16
C GLU A 307 -23.75 35.72 0.42
N TRP A 308 -23.26 35.99 1.63
CA TRP A 308 -23.35 37.31 2.28
C TRP A 308 -22.21 38.23 1.88
N ALA A 309 -20.99 37.71 1.95
CA ALA A 309 -19.77 38.39 1.50
C ALA A 309 -18.62 37.38 1.38
N SER A 310 -17.66 37.67 0.49
CA SER A 310 -16.46 36.86 0.35
C SER A 310 -15.77 36.61 1.71
N HIS A 311 -15.38 35.38 1.99
CA HIS A 311 -14.70 34.95 3.21
C HIS A 311 -13.41 35.75 3.48
N LYS A 312 -12.77 36.24 2.44
CA LYS A 312 -11.53 37.04 2.52
C LYS A 312 -11.74 38.42 3.12
N HIS A 313 -12.91 39.01 2.87
CA HIS A 313 -13.16 40.37 3.30
C HIS A 313 -13.99 40.40 4.57
N ASN A 314 -15.23 40.05 4.49
CA ASN A 314 -16.11 39.99 5.65
C ASN A 314 -17.54 39.59 5.26
N THR A 315 -18.42 39.57 6.25
CA THR A 315 -19.86 39.55 6.10
C THR A 315 -20.45 40.95 6.26
N ASN A 316 -21.73 41.16 5.99
CA ASN A 316 -22.52 42.36 6.29
C ASN A 316 -21.97 43.72 5.73
N ALA A 317 -21.61 43.69 4.45
CA ALA A 317 -21.21 44.90 3.70
C ALA A 317 -20.13 45.75 4.39
N GLY A 318 -19.12 45.13 4.96
CA GLY A 318 -17.98 45.82 5.53
C GLY A 318 -18.04 46.06 7.03
N LYS A 319 -18.99 45.46 7.74
CA LYS A 319 -19.15 45.59 9.19
C LYS A 319 -18.45 44.53 10.02
N THR A 320 -17.74 43.60 9.39
CA THR A 320 -16.95 42.57 10.07
C THR A 320 -15.48 42.95 10.22
N SER A 321 -14.64 42.09 10.80
CA SER A 321 -13.22 42.34 10.94
C SER A 321 -12.53 42.45 9.57
N GLU A 322 -11.44 43.20 9.51
CA GLU A 322 -10.62 43.35 8.30
C GLU A 322 -10.01 42.01 7.83
N ASP A 323 -9.88 41.05 8.72
CA ASP A 323 -9.30 39.74 8.46
C ASP A 323 -10.31 38.77 7.79
N GLY A 324 -11.56 39.19 7.61
CA GLY A 324 -12.62 38.31 7.08
C GLY A 324 -13.08 37.24 8.08
N VAL A 325 -13.61 36.16 7.58
CA VAL A 325 -14.21 35.08 8.41
C VAL A 325 -13.64 33.69 8.12
N TRP A 326 -12.60 33.60 7.30
CA TRP A 326 -12.00 32.32 6.97
C TRP A 326 -11.11 31.80 8.10
N PHE A 327 -11.41 30.59 8.60
CA PHE A 327 -10.60 29.90 9.60
C PHE A 327 -9.61 28.94 8.94
N GLY A 328 -8.39 28.87 9.52
CA GLY A 328 -7.28 28.04 9.05
C GLY A 328 -6.26 28.83 8.24
N THR A 329 -5.19 28.14 7.87
CA THR A 329 -4.01 28.76 7.20
C THR A 329 -4.05 28.70 5.68
N SER A 330 -5.03 28.01 5.10
CA SER A 330 -5.22 27.97 3.65
C SER A 330 -5.81 29.27 3.11
N GLU A 331 -5.63 29.54 1.82
CA GLU A 331 -6.28 30.67 1.17
C GLU A 331 -7.81 30.55 1.23
N PRO A 332 -8.54 31.64 1.52
CA PRO A 332 -10.00 31.65 1.53
C PRO A 332 -10.60 31.19 0.20
N ASP A 333 -11.56 30.25 0.29
CA ASP A 333 -12.27 29.68 -0.84
C ASP A 333 -13.78 29.83 -0.66
N ASP A 334 -14.37 30.74 -1.43
CA ASP A 334 -15.80 31.07 -1.36
C ASP A 334 -16.71 29.92 -1.84
N SER A 335 -16.15 28.85 -2.40
CA SER A 335 -16.92 27.64 -2.76
C SER A 335 -17.13 26.67 -1.58
N LYS A 336 -16.54 26.96 -0.42
CA LYS A 336 -16.55 26.12 0.79
C LYS A 336 -17.07 26.93 1.97
N GLY A 337 -17.48 26.24 3.04
CA GLY A 337 -17.78 26.91 4.31
C GLY A 337 -16.55 27.56 4.94
N ALA A 338 -16.75 28.64 5.69
CA ALA A 338 -15.66 29.39 6.32
C ALA A 338 -14.96 28.67 7.46
N LEU A 339 -15.68 27.78 8.17
CA LEU A 339 -15.24 27.14 9.40
C LEU A 339 -14.92 25.66 9.15
N PRO A 340 -13.69 25.18 9.38
CA PRO A 340 -13.36 23.77 9.35
C PRO A 340 -14.04 22.99 10.49
N TYR A 341 -14.07 21.67 10.37
CA TYR A 341 -14.57 20.73 11.35
C TYR A 341 -13.98 21.02 12.74
N ASP A 342 -14.81 21.56 13.65
CA ASP A 342 -14.43 21.92 15.03
C ASP A 342 -15.66 22.27 15.86
N THR A 343 -15.43 22.57 17.14
CA THR A 343 -16.37 23.23 18.04
C THR A 343 -15.97 24.69 18.18
N TYR A 344 -16.93 25.58 18.03
CA TYR A 344 -16.74 27.02 18.11
C TYR A 344 -17.51 27.63 19.26
N ILE A 345 -16.87 28.53 19.99
CA ILE A 345 -17.50 29.34 21.03
C ILE A 345 -17.98 30.63 20.39
N ILE A 346 -19.27 30.94 20.53
CA ILE A 346 -19.91 32.17 20.05
C ILE A 346 -20.14 33.06 21.24
N GLU A 347 -19.58 34.27 21.17
CA GLU A 347 -19.64 35.25 22.25
C GLU A 347 -20.18 36.57 21.73
N GLU A 348 -21.29 37.06 22.28
CA GLU A 348 -21.81 38.40 22.03
C GLU A 348 -20.91 39.44 22.66
N MET A 349 -20.49 40.46 21.92
CA MET A 349 -19.66 41.53 22.41
C MET A 349 -20.48 42.77 22.69
N ARG A 350 -20.07 43.59 23.69
CA ARG A 350 -20.71 44.85 24.04
C ARG A 350 -20.55 45.90 22.96
N CYS A 351 -21.67 46.54 22.59
CA CYS A 351 -21.68 47.64 21.64
C CYS A 351 -22.82 48.64 21.99
N ASP A 352 -22.94 49.75 21.23
CA ASP A 352 -24.00 50.73 21.49
C ASP A 352 -25.40 50.17 21.23
N SER A 353 -25.57 49.31 20.24
CA SER A 353 -26.86 48.71 19.91
C SER A 353 -27.41 47.77 20.99
N ASN A 354 -26.58 47.17 21.80
CA ASN A 354 -26.98 46.26 22.89
C ASN A 354 -26.73 46.85 24.29
N LYS A 355 -26.42 48.14 24.42
CA LYS A 355 -26.02 48.76 25.69
C LYS A 355 -27.07 48.63 26.80
N GLY A 356 -28.33 48.58 26.44
CA GLY A 356 -29.45 48.42 27.40
C GLY A 356 -29.88 46.99 27.68
N PHE A 357 -29.18 45.99 27.14
CA PHE A 357 -29.53 44.58 27.24
C PHE A 357 -28.43 43.82 28.01
N GLU A 358 -28.79 42.74 28.68
CA GLU A 358 -27.82 41.75 29.14
C GLU A 358 -27.27 40.97 27.91
N LEU A 359 -25.95 40.71 27.94
CA LEU A 359 -25.32 39.89 26.93
C LEU A 359 -25.78 38.43 27.09
N ILE A 360 -25.99 37.73 25.99
CA ILE A 360 -26.22 36.29 26.07
C ILE A 360 -24.95 35.58 26.57
N PRO A 361 -25.09 34.54 27.43
CA PRO A 361 -23.93 33.74 27.78
C PRO A 361 -23.29 33.11 26.53
N PRO A 362 -21.95 32.98 26.50
CA PRO A 362 -21.29 32.29 25.43
C PRO A 362 -21.84 30.87 25.26
N PHE A 363 -21.98 30.43 24.02
CA PHE A 363 -22.48 29.10 23.69
C PHE A 363 -21.64 28.42 22.62
N GLU A 364 -21.74 27.11 22.54
CA GLU A 364 -20.97 26.31 21.59
C GLU A 364 -21.78 25.89 20.37
N ILE A 365 -21.13 25.89 19.20
CA ILE A 365 -21.66 25.35 17.94
C ILE A 365 -20.65 24.34 17.41
N VAL A 366 -21.11 23.19 16.90
CA VAL A 366 -20.30 22.16 16.30
C VAL A 366 -20.46 22.20 14.80
N VAL A 367 -19.36 22.37 14.07
CA VAL A 367 -19.25 22.18 12.62
C VAL A 367 -18.77 20.76 12.36
N SER A 368 -19.67 19.85 12.02
CA SER A 368 -19.38 18.41 11.85
C SER A 368 -19.82 17.84 10.51
N ARG A 369 -20.53 18.62 9.71
CA ARG A 369 -21.05 18.23 8.39
C ARG A 369 -20.69 19.28 7.35
N ASN A 370 -20.54 18.81 6.11
CA ASN A 370 -20.37 19.66 4.94
C ASN A 370 -21.72 20.09 4.41
#